data_3cd14ac56f17ef123e5a47136a2e0272
#
_entry.id   3cd14ac56f17ef123e5a47136a2e0272
#
_cell.length_a   1.000
_cell.length_b   1.000
_cell.length_c   1.000
_cell.angle_alpha   90.00
_cell.angle_beta   90.00
_cell.angle_gamma   90.00
#
_symmetry.space_group_name_H-M   'P 1'
#
loop_
_entity.id
_entity.type
_entity.pdbx_description
1 polymer ?
#
loop_
_entity_poly.entity_id
_entity_poly.type
_entity_poly.pdbx_seq_one_letter_code
_entity_poly.pdbx_strand_id
1 'polypeptide(L)'
;MGQKTHPIGLRLGVIKGWDSNWYCGKETAKNIGEDDKIRKYLTARLGKASISKIGIERSIKLVTVTIFTARPGVIIGKGGTEVDKLKEEMKKLIGKEIQINISEIKRPELDAYIVASSIAKQIEGRVSFRRAIKKAVSDTMRIGAEGIKVIASGRIGGAEIARQETYKEGRVPLHTLRADIDYSLVEAHTSYGRIGIKVWICKGEVYGRPELVPTTTAAAAPKKAGNPGKPNGGAPRRNKRTTK
;
A
#
# COMPACT_ATOMS: atom_id res chain seq x y z
N MET A 1 9.83 2.32 -29.85
CA MET A 1 9.93 1.56 -28.59
C MET A 1 8.54 1.08 -28.21
N GLY A 2 8.37 -0.23 -27.91
CA GLY A 2 7.08 -0.80 -27.53
C GLY A 2 6.56 -0.28 -26.19
N GLN A 3 5.24 -0.34 -26.01
CA GLN A 3 4.61 0.00 -24.74
C GLN A 3 4.93 -1.05 -23.67
N LYS A 4 5.01 -0.61 -22.42
CA LYS A 4 5.32 -1.49 -21.28
C LYS A 4 4.05 -1.87 -20.56
N THR A 5 3.93 -3.14 -20.21
CA THR A 5 2.81 -3.66 -19.43
C THR A 5 2.79 -3.07 -18.03
N HIS A 6 1.59 -2.90 -17.45
CA HIS A 6 1.42 -2.44 -16.09
C HIS A 6 2.02 -3.45 -15.10
N PRO A 7 2.97 -3.05 -14.22
CA PRO A 7 3.72 -3.99 -13.39
C PRO A 7 2.85 -4.80 -12.42
N ILE A 8 1.84 -4.17 -11.83
CA ILE A 8 0.89 -4.83 -10.92
C ILE A 8 0.02 -5.81 -11.72
N GLY A 9 -0.53 -5.37 -12.87
CA GLY A 9 -1.38 -6.23 -13.71
C GLY A 9 -0.66 -7.47 -14.22
N LEU A 10 0.62 -7.37 -14.57
CA LEU A 10 1.44 -8.51 -14.99
C LEU A 10 1.61 -9.56 -13.88
N ARG A 11 1.53 -9.16 -12.62
CA ARG A 11 1.77 -10.00 -11.44
C ARG A 11 0.50 -10.44 -10.72
N LEU A 12 -0.67 -10.05 -11.21
CA LEU A 12 -1.94 -10.52 -10.68
C LEU A 12 -2.07 -12.03 -10.83
N GLY A 13 -2.50 -12.71 -9.76
CA GLY A 13 -2.60 -14.16 -9.70
C GLY A 13 -1.27 -14.89 -9.50
N VAL A 14 -0.12 -14.20 -9.62
CA VAL A 14 1.21 -14.77 -9.37
C VAL A 14 1.69 -14.42 -7.97
N ILE A 15 1.89 -13.13 -7.68
CA ILE A 15 2.34 -12.64 -6.37
C ILE A 15 1.42 -11.56 -5.78
N LYS A 16 0.55 -10.96 -6.59
CA LYS A 16 -0.41 -9.94 -6.14
C LYS A 16 -1.84 -10.43 -6.31
N GLY A 17 -2.68 -10.13 -5.32
CA GLY A 17 -4.12 -10.33 -5.38
C GLY A 17 -4.85 -9.11 -5.93
N TRP A 18 -6.17 -9.23 -6.02
CA TRP A 18 -7.06 -8.15 -6.43
C TRP A 18 -7.36 -7.21 -5.26
N ASP A 19 -7.56 -5.93 -5.56
CA ASP A 19 -8.00 -4.95 -4.56
C ASP A 19 -9.51 -5.06 -4.26
N SER A 20 -10.30 -5.56 -5.21
CA SER A 20 -11.70 -5.94 -4.99
C SER A 20 -11.79 -7.46 -5.04
N ASN A 21 -12.16 -8.07 -3.92
CA ASN A 21 -12.16 -9.51 -3.74
C ASN A 21 -13.58 -10.02 -3.48
N TRP A 22 -14.32 -10.26 -4.55
CA TRP A 22 -15.70 -10.77 -4.52
C TRP A 22 -16.08 -11.42 -5.85
N TYR A 23 -17.07 -12.28 -5.80
CA TYR A 23 -17.65 -12.91 -6.97
C TYR A 23 -19.16 -12.60 -7.03
N CYS A 24 -19.64 -12.26 -8.21
CA CYS A 24 -21.06 -12.04 -8.48
C CYS A 24 -21.39 -12.45 -9.92
N GLY A 25 -22.54 -13.01 -10.15
CA GLY A 25 -23.01 -13.39 -11.49
C GLY A 25 -23.53 -12.19 -12.29
N LYS A 26 -24.86 -12.06 -12.36
CA LYS A 26 -25.56 -11.07 -13.21
C LYS A 26 -25.37 -9.60 -12.77
N GLU A 27 -25.09 -9.35 -11.49
CA GLU A 27 -24.96 -7.99 -10.93
C GLU A 27 -23.52 -7.44 -10.94
N THR A 28 -22.58 -8.11 -11.61
CA THR A 28 -21.17 -7.73 -11.64
C THR A 28 -20.95 -6.28 -12.10
N ALA A 29 -21.63 -5.86 -13.16
CA ALA A 29 -21.50 -4.49 -13.70
C ALA A 29 -21.93 -3.42 -12.69
N LYS A 30 -23.04 -3.66 -11.97
CA LYS A 30 -23.55 -2.76 -10.93
C LYS A 30 -22.57 -2.66 -9.77
N ASN A 31 -22.04 -3.79 -9.29
CA ASN A 31 -21.11 -3.83 -8.18
C ASN A 31 -19.76 -3.15 -8.52
N ILE A 32 -19.27 -3.29 -9.75
CA ILE A 32 -18.07 -2.55 -10.21
C ILE A 32 -18.32 -1.04 -10.18
N GLY A 33 -19.49 -0.59 -10.64
CA GLY A 33 -19.85 0.83 -10.58
C GLY A 33 -19.97 1.37 -9.14
N GLU A 34 -20.48 0.54 -8.22
CA GLU A 34 -20.51 0.88 -6.79
C GLU A 34 -19.08 0.96 -6.19
N ASP A 35 -18.18 0.01 -6.53
CA ASP A 35 -16.80 0.02 -6.08
C ASP A 35 -16.03 1.26 -6.56
N ASP A 36 -16.25 1.68 -7.81
CA ASP A 36 -15.64 2.91 -8.34
C ASP A 36 -16.13 4.16 -7.59
N LYS A 37 -17.44 4.23 -7.28
CA LYS A 37 -18.00 5.31 -6.45
C LYS A 37 -17.39 5.35 -5.07
N ILE A 38 -17.23 4.17 -4.40
CA ILE A 38 -16.57 4.06 -3.09
C ILE A 38 -15.16 4.61 -3.15
N ARG A 39 -14.35 4.14 -4.12
CA ARG A 39 -12.96 4.55 -4.27
C ARG A 39 -12.82 6.05 -4.52
N LYS A 40 -13.60 6.59 -5.44
CA LYS A 40 -13.61 8.05 -5.75
C LYS A 40 -13.99 8.88 -4.56
N TYR A 41 -15.05 8.49 -3.85
CA TYR A 41 -15.53 9.18 -2.66
C TYR A 41 -14.48 9.19 -1.54
N LEU A 42 -13.93 8.02 -1.20
CA LEU A 42 -12.91 7.90 -0.14
C LEU A 42 -11.63 8.65 -0.49
N THR A 43 -11.18 8.59 -1.74
CA THR A 43 -9.97 9.32 -2.19
C THR A 43 -10.17 10.83 -2.09
N ALA A 44 -11.33 11.35 -2.46
CA ALA A 44 -11.66 12.77 -2.36
C ALA A 44 -11.78 13.23 -0.90
N ARG A 45 -12.50 12.49 -0.07
CA ARG A 45 -12.77 12.82 1.34
C ARG A 45 -11.53 12.73 2.22
N LEU A 46 -10.69 11.73 1.99
CA LEU A 46 -9.55 11.40 2.83
C LEU A 46 -8.18 11.79 2.22
N GLY A 47 -8.14 12.78 1.35
CA GLY A 47 -6.91 13.24 0.67
C GLY A 47 -5.74 13.63 1.59
N LYS A 48 -6.03 13.95 2.88
CA LYS A 48 -5.03 14.27 3.91
C LYS A 48 -4.47 13.02 4.63
N ALA A 49 -5.16 11.89 4.55
CA ALA A 49 -4.83 10.68 5.29
C ALA A 49 -3.72 9.84 4.64
N SER A 50 -3.23 10.19 3.45
CA SER A 50 -2.21 9.44 2.71
C SER A 50 -2.63 7.97 2.53
N ILE A 51 -3.77 7.75 1.88
CA ILE A 51 -4.27 6.40 1.54
C ILE A 51 -3.31 5.78 0.52
N SER A 52 -2.98 4.50 0.68
CA SER A 52 -2.24 3.71 -0.31
C SER A 52 -3.20 3.01 -1.26
N LYS A 53 -4.02 2.13 -0.71
CA LYS A 53 -5.00 1.35 -1.47
C LYS A 53 -6.26 1.13 -0.66
N ILE A 54 -7.34 0.79 -1.35
CA ILE A 54 -8.63 0.48 -0.76
C ILE A 54 -9.02 -0.93 -1.20
N GLY A 55 -9.06 -1.85 -0.23
CA GLY A 55 -9.57 -3.21 -0.43
C GLY A 55 -11.07 -3.25 -0.25
N ILE A 56 -11.79 -3.96 -1.13
CA ILE A 56 -13.25 -4.11 -1.05
C ILE A 56 -13.59 -5.59 -1.10
N GLU A 57 -14.23 -6.07 -0.06
CA GLU A 57 -14.77 -7.43 0.05
C GLU A 57 -16.28 -7.35 0.14
N ARG A 58 -16.98 -8.18 -0.63
CA ARG A 58 -18.45 -8.18 -0.62
C ARG A 58 -18.98 -9.52 -0.19
N SER A 59 -19.81 -9.48 0.84
CA SER A 59 -20.70 -10.57 1.24
C SER A 59 -22.13 -10.26 0.80
N ILE A 60 -23.04 -11.21 0.94
CA ILE A 60 -24.44 -11.05 0.50
C ILE A 60 -25.11 -9.82 1.12
N LYS A 61 -24.88 -9.55 2.41
CA LYS A 61 -25.51 -8.44 3.16
C LYS A 61 -24.58 -7.30 3.51
N LEU A 62 -23.26 -7.52 3.51
CA LEU A 62 -22.28 -6.61 4.05
C LEU A 62 -21.18 -6.34 3.04
N VAL A 63 -20.78 -5.06 2.90
CA VAL A 63 -19.61 -4.63 2.14
C VAL A 63 -18.53 -4.23 3.13
N THR A 64 -17.41 -4.95 3.13
CA THR A 64 -16.25 -4.63 3.98
C THR A 64 -15.25 -3.84 3.16
N VAL A 65 -14.95 -2.63 3.61
CA VAL A 65 -13.98 -1.74 2.98
C VAL A 65 -12.76 -1.61 3.88
N THR A 66 -11.62 -2.11 3.43
CA THR A 66 -10.35 -2.01 4.15
C THR A 66 -9.51 -0.88 3.57
N ILE A 67 -9.24 0.14 4.38
CA ILE A 67 -8.46 1.32 3.98
C ILE A 67 -7.04 1.16 4.50
N PHE A 68 -6.08 1.07 3.58
CA PHE A 68 -4.65 1.05 3.92
C PHE A 68 -4.11 2.47 3.91
N THR A 69 -3.60 2.94 5.05
CA THR A 69 -3.18 4.32 5.25
C THR A 69 -1.90 4.43 6.06
N ALA A 70 -1.12 5.49 5.81
CA ALA A 70 0.04 5.85 6.63
C ALA A 70 -0.35 6.65 7.90
N ARG A 71 -1.57 7.20 7.94
CA ARG A 71 -2.03 8.05 9.05
C ARG A 71 -3.43 7.65 9.52
N PRO A 72 -3.56 6.54 10.25
CA PRO A 72 -4.85 6.03 10.68
C PRO A 72 -5.61 7.01 11.60
N GLY A 73 -4.90 7.77 12.43
CA GLY A 73 -5.51 8.73 13.34
C GLY A 73 -6.34 9.82 12.65
N VAL A 74 -5.99 10.19 11.41
CA VAL A 74 -6.77 11.18 10.64
C VAL A 74 -8.13 10.62 10.20
N ILE A 75 -8.19 9.31 9.94
CA ILE A 75 -9.42 8.63 9.51
C ILE A 75 -10.30 8.34 10.72
N ILE A 76 -9.70 7.87 11.82
CA ILE A 76 -10.44 7.51 13.04
C ILE A 76 -11.04 8.75 13.69
N GLY A 77 -10.28 9.85 13.70
CA GLY A 77 -10.69 11.08 14.38
C GLY A 77 -10.73 10.96 15.90
N LYS A 78 -11.26 11.96 16.56
CA LYS A 78 -11.42 11.96 18.02
C LYS A 78 -12.55 11.01 18.42
N GLY A 79 -12.23 9.93 19.15
CA GLY A 79 -13.21 8.98 19.65
C GLY A 79 -13.97 8.17 18.59
N GLY A 80 -13.47 8.08 17.33
CA GLY A 80 -14.11 7.32 16.26
C GLY A 80 -15.22 8.04 15.50
N THR A 81 -15.54 9.28 15.83
CA THR A 81 -16.64 10.04 15.23
C THR A 81 -16.56 10.22 13.72
N GLU A 82 -15.33 10.32 13.17
CA GLU A 82 -15.15 10.48 11.72
C GLU A 82 -15.42 9.16 10.96
N VAL A 83 -15.07 8.01 11.55
CA VAL A 83 -15.40 6.70 10.95
C VAL A 83 -16.90 6.47 10.92
N ASP A 84 -17.61 6.83 11.98
CA ASP A 84 -19.07 6.66 12.04
C ASP A 84 -19.77 7.55 11.00
N LYS A 85 -19.33 8.81 10.85
CA LYS A 85 -19.82 9.69 9.78
C LYS A 85 -19.54 9.10 8.38
N LEU A 86 -18.31 8.60 8.15
CA LEU A 86 -17.96 7.95 6.89
C LEU A 86 -18.85 6.75 6.60
N LYS A 87 -19.16 5.93 7.62
CA LYS A 87 -20.09 4.81 7.47
C LYS A 87 -21.47 5.27 7.02
N GLU A 88 -22.02 6.29 7.67
CA GLU A 88 -23.34 6.83 7.32
C GLU A 88 -23.37 7.43 5.92
N GLU A 89 -22.35 8.22 5.56
CA GLU A 89 -22.21 8.82 4.24
C GLU A 89 -22.13 7.74 3.14
N MET A 90 -21.33 6.71 3.35
CA MET A 90 -21.20 5.60 2.42
C MET A 90 -22.47 4.73 2.34
N LYS A 91 -23.16 4.52 3.46
CA LYS A 91 -24.45 3.84 3.50
C LYS A 91 -25.50 4.59 2.66
N LYS A 92 -25.51 5.92 2.72
CA LYS A 92 -26.40 6.74 1.86
C LYS A 92 -26.04 6.65 0.38
N LEU A 93 -24.75 6.52 0.03
CA LEU A 93 -24.29 6.42 -1.37
C LEU A 93 -24.63 5.08 -2.03
N ILE A 94 -24.60 3.98 -1.28
CA ILE A 94 -24.67 2.63 -1.84
C ILE A 94 -26.01 1.95 -1.50
N GLY A 95 -26.64 2.35 -0.39
CA GLY A 95 -27.88 1.72 0.09
C GLY A 95 -27.69 0.34 0.72
N LYS A 96 -26.43 -0.06 1.01
CA LYS A 96 -26.08 -1.34 1.67
C LYS A 96 -25.34 -1.07 2.97
N GLU A 97 -25.30 -2.06 3.86
CA GLU A 97 -24.50 -1.96 5.07
C GLU A 97 -23.02 -2.07 4.76
N ILE A 98 -22.22 -1.18 5.40
CA ILE A 98 -20.79 -1.07 5.16
C ILE A 98 -20.05 -1.18 6.48
N GLN A 99 -19.02 -2.02 6.48
CA GLN A 99 -18.02 -2.09 7.53
C GLN A 99 -16.72 -1.47 7.04
N ILE A 100 -16.14 -0.57 7.82
CA ILE A 100 -14.86 0.06 7.50
C ILE A 100 -13.80 -0.53 8.43
N ASN A 101 -12.76 -1.10 7.82
CA ASN A 101 -11.57 -1.55 8.51
C ASN A 101 -10.41 -0.64 8.12
N ILE A 102 -9.59 -0.24 9.11
CA ILE A 102 -8.43 0.63 8.88
C ILE A 102 -7.18 -0.18 9.18
N SER A 103 -6.30 -0.26 8.20
CA SER A 103 -5.01 -0.94 8.31
C SER A 103 -3.87 0.08 8.17
N GLU A 104 -2.98 0.08 9.14
CA GLU A 104 -1.81 0.97 9.14
C GLU A 104 -0.68 0.39 8.29
N ILE A 105 -0.06 1.26 7.50
CA ILE A 105 1.15 0.95 6.74
C ILE A 105 2.36 1.38 7.57
N LYS A 106 3.11 0.40 8.09
CA LYS A 106 4.27 0.65 8.94
C LYS A 106 5.42 1.37 8.23
N ARG A 107 5.57 1.17 6.91
CA ARG A 107 6.66 1.75 6.10
C ARG A 107 6.07 2.44 4.86
N PRO A 108 5.57 3.67 4.99
CA PRO A 108 4.91 4.38 3.88
C PRO A 108 5.86 4.71 2.72
N GLU A 109 7.18 4.77 2.97
CA GLU A 109 8.18 5.06 1.94
C GLU A 109 8.42 3.87 0.99
N LEU A 110 7.94 2.67 1.33
CA LEU A 110 7.94 1.50 0.44
C LEU A 110 6.67 1.38 -0.39
N ASP A 111 5.74 2.33 -0.27
CA ASP A 111 4.49 2.35 -1.01
C ASP A 111 4.57 3.35 -2.17
N ALA A 112 4.41 2.85 -3.39
CA ALA A 112 4.60 3.66 -4.59
C ALA A 112 3.57 4.81 -4.70
N TYR A 113 2.33 4.60 -4.24
CA TYR A 113 1.30 5.64 -4.32
C TYR A 113 1.55 6.77 -3.32
N ILE A 114 1.94 6.43 -2.09
CA ILE A 114 2.24 7.42 -1.05
C ILE A 114 3.45 8.27 -1.46
N VAL A 115 4.51 7.62 -1.97
CA VAL A 115 5.72 8.31 -2.46
C VAL A 115 5.37 9.21 -3.65
N ALA A 116 4.65 8.71 -4.65
CA ALA A 116 4.23 9.51 -5.80
C ALA A 116 3.37 10.71 -5.40
N SER A 117 2.41 10.52 -4.50
CA SER A 117 1.55 11.58 -3.96
C SER A 117 2.34 12.63 -3.16
N SER A 118 3.36 12.19 -2.41
CA SER A 118 4.25 13.10 -1.68
C SER A 118 5.07 13.97 -2.64
N ILE A 119 5.62 13.38 -3.71
CA ILE A 119 6.36 14.12 -4.75
C ILE A 119 5.41 15.12 -5.45
N ALA A 120 4.19 14.68 -5.82
CA ALA A 120 3.20 15.54 -6.46
C ALA A 120 2.87 16.78 -5.60
N LYS A 121 2.55 16.58 -4.34
CA LYS A 121 2.26 17.66 -3.39
C LYS A 121 3.43 18.62 -3.20
N GLN A 122 4.69 18.14 -3.22
CA GLN A 122 5.87 18.99 -3.15
C GLN A 122 6.03 19.84 -4.41
N ILE A 123 5.76 19.28 -5.60
CA ILE A 123 5.81 20.01 -6.87
C ILE A 123 4.70 21.07 -6.92
N GLU A 124 3.48 20.75 -6.48
CA GLU A 124 2.38 21.71 -6.34
C GLU A 124 2.71 22.84 -5.36
N GLY A 125 3.45 22.51 -4.29
CA GLY A 125 4.01 23.45 -3.32
C GLY A 125 5.23 24.25 -3.83
N ARG A 126 5.51 24.22 -5.15
CA ARG A 126 6.60 24.95 -5.83
C ARG A 126 8.01 24.54 -5.37
N VAL A 127 8.17 23.35 -4.80
CA VAL A 127 9.50 22.79 -4.53
C VAL A 127 10.11 22.31 -5.84
N SER A 128 11.43 22.51 -6.01
CA SER A 128 12.14 21.99 -7.17
C SER A 128 11.93 20.49 -7.32
N PHE A 129 11.42 20.05 -8.47
CA PHE A 129 11.13 18.64 -8.77
C PHE A 129 12.37 17.74 -8.58
N ARG A 130 13.57 18.22 -8.93
CA ARG A 130 14.83 17.47 -8.73
C ARG A 130 15.11 17.20 -7.25
N ARG A 131 14.86 18.18 -6.40
CA ARG A 131 15.05 18.05 -4.94
C ARG A 131 14.01 17.10 -4.36
N ALA A 132 12.75 17.22 -4.76
CA ALA A 132 11.66 16.36 -4.32
C ALA A 132 11.91 14.89 -4.68
N ILE A 133 12.29 14.62 -5.95
CA ILE A 133 12.56 13.26 -6.43
C ILE A 133 13.81 12.67 -5.75
N LYS A 134 14.93 13.40 -5.69
CA LYS A 134 16.15 12.90 -5.04
C LYS A 134 15.92 12.56 -3.57
N LYS A 135 15.18 13.40 -2.85
CA LYS A 135 14.80 13.12 -1.46
C LYS A 135 13.99 11.85 -1.36
N ALA A 136 12.93 11.69 -2.16
CA ALA A 136 12.09 10.49 -2.15
C ALA A 136 12.90 9.23 -2.46
N VAL A 137 13.80 9.27 -3.45
CA VAL A 137 14.67 8.15 -3.81
C VAL A 137 15.60 7.78 -2.63
N SER A 138 16.25 8.76 -2.03
CA SER A 138 17.13 8.54 -0.87
C SER A 138 16.38 7.96 0.33
N ASP A 139 15.19 8.49 0.65
CA ASP A 139 14.37 8.02 1.77
C ASP A 139 13.92 6.56 1.55
N THR A 140 13.47 6.20 0.33
CA THR A 140 13.08 4.84 -0.02
C THR A 140 14.24 3.85 0.06
N MET A 141 15.43 4.21 -0.45
CA MET A 141 16.61 3.35 -0.39
C MET A 141 17.10 3.15 1.04
N ARG A 142 17.04 4.18 1.89
CA ARG A 142 17.44 4.11 3.31
C ARG A 142 16.59 3.10 4.11
N ILE A 143 15.32 2.91 3.76
CA ILE A 143 14.41 1.98 4.45
C ILE A 143 14.61 0.53 3.98
N GLY A 144 15.40 0.32 2.93
CA GLY A 144 15.77 -1.01 2.47
C GLY A 144 14.99 -1.51 1.24
N ALA A 145 14.55 -0.62 0.36
CA ALA A 145 14.11 -1.02 -0.97
C ALA A 145 15.31 -1.55 -1.78
N GLU A 146 15.13 -2.59 -2.59
CA GLU A 146 16.17 -3.06 -3.53
C GLU A 146 16.43 -2.07 -4.65
N GLY A 147 15.43 -1.28 -5.00
CA GLY A 147 15.56 -0.23 -5.99
C GLY A 147 14.29 0.56 -6.21
N ILE A 148 14.49 1.77 -6.71
CA ILE A 148 13.43 2.69 -7.07
C ILE A 148 13.69 3.30 -8.44
N LYS A 149 12.61 3.53 -9.19
CA LYS A 149 12.62 4.27 -10.44
C LYS A 149 11.50 5.28 -10.42
N VAL A 150 11.82 6.54 -10.64
CA VAL A 150 10.85 7.65 -10.74
C VAL A 150 10.98 8.29 -12.11
N ILE A 151 9.86 8.50 -12.77
CA ILE A 151 9.77 9.23 -14.04
C ILE A 151 8.84 10.40 -13.83
N ALA A 152 9.33 11.60 -14.12
CA ALA A 152 8.52 12.80 -14.19
C ALA A 152 8.40 13.24 -15.66
N SER A 153 7.18 13.49 -16.13
CA SER A 153 6.88 13.88 -17.51
C SER A 153 5.90 15.03 -17.56
N GLY A 154 6.15 15.99 -18.45
CA GLY A 154 5.33 17.17 -18.62
C GLY A 154 6.16 18.45 -18.78
N ARG A 155 5.56 19.62 -18.57
CA ARG A 155 6.22 20.93 -18.59
C ARG A 155 7.02 21.16 -17.31
N ILE A 156 8.11 20.42 -17.18
CA ILE A 156 8.94 20.42 -15.97
C ILE A 156 9.61 21.78 -15.79
N GLY A 157 9.43 22.40 -14.63
CA GLY A 157 9.98 23.72 -14.32
C GLY A 157 9.33 24.86 -15.11
N GLY A 158 8.14 24.66 -15.70
CA GLY A 158 7.45 25.66 -16.50
C GLY A 158 7.92 25.79 -17.96
N ALA A 159 8.78 24.88 -18.43
CA ALA A 159 9.26 24.88 -19.81
C ALA A 159 8.09 24.74 -20.82
N GLU A 160 8.17 25.42 -21.95
CA GLU A 160 7.12 25.35 -22.99
C GLU A 160 7.03 23.94 -23.60
N ILE A 161 8.18 23.32 -23.87
CA ILE A 161 8.25 21.98 -24.42
C ILE A 161 8.25 20.96 -23.29
N ALA A 162 7.29 20.04 -23.35
CA ALA A 162 7.23 18.93 -22.41
C ALA A 162 8.44 18.00 -22.56
N ARG A 163 9.01 17.58 -21.45
CA ARG A 163 10.12 16.63 -21.42
C ARG A 163 9.91 15.58 -20.35
N GLN A 164 10.69 14.53 -20.43
CA GLN A 164 10.69 13.45 -19.46
C GLN A 164 12.07 13.34 -18.80
N GLU A 165 12.08 13.32 -17.47
CA GLU A 165 13.28 13.04 -16.68
C GLU A 165 13.09 11.74 -15.90
N THR A 166 14.12 10.90 -15.88
CA THR A 166 14.11 9.60 -15.21
C THR A 166 15.22 9.55 -14.17
N TYR A 167 14.85 9.19 -12.95
CA TYR A 167 15.75 8.93 -11.83
C TYR A 167 15.62 7.47 -11.44
N LYS A 168 16.74 6.76 -11.34
CA LYS A 168 16.76 5.35 -10.98
C LYS A 168 17.92 5.09 -10.03
N GLU A 169 17.64 4.34 -8.96
CA GLU A 169 18.64 3.86 -8.02
C GLU A 169 18.34 2.39 -7.67
N GLY A 170 19.39 1.58 -7.57
CA GLY A 170 19.25 0.15 -7.31
C GLY A 170 18.68 -0.67 -8.47
N ARG A 171 18.09 -1.81 -8.13
CA ARG A 171 17.60 -2.82 -9.07
C ARG A 171 16.07 -2.78 -9.19
N VAL A 172 15.55 -2.66 -10.42
CA VAL A 172 14.10 -2.71 -10.71
C VAL A 172 13.86 -3.67 -11.88
N PRO A 173 13.78 -5.00 -11.62
CA PRO A 173 13.66 -6.03 -12.67
C PRO A 173 12.20 -6.16 -13.11
N LEU A 174 11.77 -5.39 -14.12
CA LEU A 174 10.36 -5.36 -14.57
C LEU A 174 9.90 -6.67 -15.22
N HIS A 175 10.82 -7.47 -15.80
CA HIS A 175 10.50 -8.73 -16.47
C HIS A 175 10.43 -9.93 -15.53
N THR A 176 10.99 -9.83 -14.32
CA THR A 176 10.99 -10.91 -13.34
C THR A 176 9.64 -10.94 -12.63
N LEU A 177 8.84 -12.00 -12.84
CA LEU A 177 7.50 -12.12 -12.26
C LEU A 177 7.51 -12.27 -10.74
N ARG A 178 8.53 -12.95 -10.19
CA ARG A 178 8.68 -13.14 -8.74
C ARG A 178 9.11 -11.88 -7.97
N ALA A 179 9.57 -10.83 -8.70
CA ALA A 179 9.92 -9.57 -8.05
C ALA A 179 8.68 -8.80 -7.62
N ASP A 180 8.59 -8.44 -6.33
CA ASP A 180 7.51 -7.59 -5.81
C ASP A 180 7.77 -6.14 -6.17
N ILE A 181 7.16 -5.71 -7.26
CA ILE A 181 7.24 -4.33 -7.75
C ILE A 181 5.91 -3.64 -7.47
N ASP A 182 6.00 -2.58 -6.69
CA ASP A 182 4.91 -1.66 -6.48
C ASP A 182 4.98 -0.52 -7.51
N TYR A 183 3.82 -0.08 -8.01
CA TYR A 183 3.75 0.92 -9.09
C TYR A 183 2.62 1.89 -8.83
N SER A 184 2.87 3.16 -9.10
CA SER A 184 1.83 4.18 -9.10
C SER A 184 2.09 5.26 -10.13
N LEU A 185 0.98 5.81 -10.66
CA LEU A 185 0.93 7.01 -11.47
C LEU A 185 0.09 8.05 -10.73
N VAL A 186 0.69 9.20 -10.48
CA VAL A 186 0.02 10.37 -9.86
C VAL A 186 0.30 11.60 -10.70
N GLU A 187 -0.68 12.47 -10.82
CA GLU A 187 -0.56 13.75 -11.52
C GLU A 187 -0.43 14.89 -10.51
N ALA A 188 0.55 15.78 -10.72
CA ALA A 188 0.69 17.04 -10.01
C ALA A 188 0.05 18.17 -10.83
N HIS A 189 -0.86 18.91 -10.22
CA HIS A 189 -1.53 20.04 -10.85
C HIS A 189 -0.74 21.32 -10.64
N THR A 190 -0.11 21.81 -11.69
CA THR A 190 0.65 23.05 -11.65
C THR A 190 -0.02 24.15 -12.45
N SER A 191 0.37 25.41 -12.24
CA SER A 191 -0.14 26.54 -13.02
C SER A 191 0.15 26.46 -14.53
N TYR A 192 1.17 25.67 -14.92
CA TYR A 192 1.57 25.45 -16.31
C TYR A 192 0.99 24.17 -16.94
N GLY A 193 0.16 23.43 -16.21
CA GLY A 193 -0.43 22.18 -16.64
C GLY A 193 -0.18 21.02 -15.68
N ARG A 194 -0.41 19.80 -16.16
CA ARG A 194 -0.23 18.59 -15.35
C ARG A 194 1.14 17.96 -15.57
N ILE A 195 1.77 17.54 -14.50
CA ILE A 195 3.02 16.77 -14.52
C ILE A 195 2.71 15.36 -14.05
N GLY A 196 2.90 14.37 -14.92
CA GLY A 196 2.72 12.96 -14.59
C GLY A 196 3.94 12.40 -13.89
N ILE A 197 3.75 11.78 -12.73
CA ILE A 197 4.78 11.16 -11.91
C ILE A 197 4.51 9.66 -11.85
N LYS A 198 5.42 8.86 -12.41
CA LYS A 198 5.39 7.40 -12.36
C LYS A 198 6.46 6.91 -11.42
N VAL A 199 6.08 6.07 -10.45
CA VAL A 199 7.00 5.51 -9.45
C VAL A 199 6.93 4.00 -9.50
N TRP A 200 8.10 3.35 -9.51
CA TRP A 200 8.28 1.90 -9.36
C TRP A 200 9.19 1.67 -8.16
N ILE A 201 8.77 0.85 -7.23
CA ILE A 201 9.55 0.46 -6.06
C ILE A 201 9.67 -1.06 -6.05
N CYS A 202 10.91 -1.57 -6.04
CA CYS A 202 11.20 -2.99 -5.87
C CYS A 202 11.40 -3.27 -4.38
N LYS A 203 10.52 -4.10 -3.81
CA LYS A 203 10.58 -4.51 -2.40
C LYS A 203 11.45 -5.75 -2.18
N GLY A 204 11.78 -6.46 -3.27
CA GLY A 204 12.53 -7.71 -3.24
C GLY A 204 11.88 -8.80 -4.07
N GLU A 205 12.36 -10.03 -3.94
CA GLU A 205 11.82 -11.20 -4.64
C GLU A 205 11.02 -12.07 -3.66
N VAL A 206 9.84 -12.53 -4.09
CA VAL A 206 8.97 -13.41 -3.31
C VAL A 206 9.19 -14.84 -3.78
N TYR A 207 9.59 -15.70 -2.85
CA TYR A 207 9.76 -17.14 -3.06
C TYR A 207 8.67 -17.91 -2.30
N GLY A 208 8.21 -19.00 -2.88
CA GLY A 208 7.15 -19.82 -2.30
C GLY A 208 5.76 -19.44 -2.81
N ARG A 209 4.72 -19.88 -2.08
CA ARG A 209 3.30 -19.61 -2.42
C ARG A 209 2.83 -18.36 -1.70
N PRO A 210 2.67 -17.23 -2.39
CA PRO A 210 2.20 -16.00 -1.75
C PRO A 210 0.72 -16.10 -1.36
N GLU A 211 0.35 -15.45 -0.26
CA GLU A 211 -1.05 -15.23 0.09
C GLU A 211 -1.63 -14.15 -0.83
N LEU A 212 -2.46 -14.56 -1.79
CA LEU A 212 -3.04 -13.66 -2.80
C LEU A 212 -4.21 -12.82 -2.27
N VAL A 213 -4.80 -13.26 -1.15
CA VAL A 213 -5.87 -12.52 -0.48
C VAL A 213 -5.25 -11.69 0.63
N PRO A 214 -5.45 -10.36 0.66
CA PRO A 214 -5.05 -9.56 1.81
C PRO A 214 -5.88 -10.01 3.01
N THR A 215 -5.30 -10.87 3.84
CA THR A 215 -5.98 -11.37 5.04
C THR A 215 -6.20 -10.19 5.98
N THR A 216 -7.44 -9.75 6.11
CA THR A 216 -7.88 -8.74 7.08
C THR A 216 -7.63 -9.20 8.52
N THR A 217 -7.23 -10.47 8.69
CA THR A 217 -6.95 -11.16 9.95
C THR A 217 -5.47 -11.19 10.33
N ALA A 218 -4.63 -10.28 9.85
CA ALA A 218 -3.25 -10.16 10.36
C ALA A 218 -3.18 -9.72 11.86
N ALA A 219 -4.31 -9.71 12.57
CA ALA A 219 -4.38 -9.43 14.00
C ALA A 219 -4.41 -10.67 14.89
N ALA A 220 -4.40 -11.89 14.34
CA ALA A 220 -4.39 -13.11 15.15
C ALA A 220 -3.63 -14.24 14.45
N ALA A 221 -2.33 -14.06 14.22
CA ALA A 221 -1.46 -15.25 14.14
C ALA A 221 -1.42 -15.85 15.55
N PRO A 222 -1.88 -17.10 15.79
CA PRO A 222 -1.69 -17.74 17.07
C PRO A 222 -0.19 -17.79 17.32
N LYS A 223 0.27 -17.14 18.39
CA LYS A 223 1.62 -17.34 18.92
C LYS A 223 1.79 -18.86 19.01
N LYS A 224 2.73 -19.43 18.22
CA LYS A 224 3.14 -20.82 18.38
C LYS A 224 3.38 -21.02 19.87
N ALA A 225 2.56 -21.87 20.48
CA ALA A 225 2.73 -22.29 21.86
C ALA A 225 4.18 -22.77 22.01
N GLY A 226 4.91 -22.11 22.89
CA GLY A 226 6.29 -22.47 23.20
C GLY A 226 6.30 -23.95 23.60
N ASN A 227 7.21 -24.68 23.00
CA ASN A 227 7.48 -26.06 23.32
C ASN A 227 7.61 -26.22 24.86
N PRO A 228 6.80 -27.04 25.54
CA PRO A 228 6.95 -27.22 26.97
C PRO A 228 8.34 -27.80 27.22
N GLY A 229 9.14 -27.06 27.99
CA GLY A 229 10.53 -27.38 28.28
C GLY A 229 10.68 -28.82 28.74
N LYS A 230 11.71 -29.49 28.23
CA LYS A 230 12.20 -30.78 28.75
C LYS A 230 12.41 -30.65 30.26
N PRO A 231 11.94 -31.63 31.10
CA PRO A 231 12.24 -31.61 32.50
C PRO A 231 13.77 -31.80 32.68
N ASN A 232 14.38 -30.85 33.37
CA ASN A 232 15.77 -30.95 33.84
C ASN A 232 15.87 -32.13 34.82
N GLY A 233 16.44 -33.22 34.36
CA GLY A 233 16.87 -34.31 35.19
C GLY A 233 18.03 -33.88 36.09
N GLY A 234 17.70 -33.40 37.29
CA GLY A 234 18.68 -33.14 38.33
C GLY A 234 19.26 -34.43 38.85
N ALA A 235 20.53 -34.70 38.57
CA ALA A 235 21.30 -35.77 39.18
C ALA A 235 21.48 -35.52 40.70
N PRO A 236 21.32 -36.52 41.58
CA PRO A 236 21.46 -36.34 43.01
C PRO A 236 22.93 -36.08 43.40
N ARG A 237 23.16 -34.99 44.13
CA ARG A 237 24.46 -34.68 44.76
C ARG A 237 24.81 -35.69 45.82
N ARG A 238 25.87 -36.44 45.59
CA ARG A 238 26.48 -37.39 46.51
C ARG A 238 27.18 -36.63 47.63
N ASN A 239 26.60 -36.65 48.84
CA ASN A 239 27.21 -36.14 50.07
C ASN A 239 28.46 -36.99 50.42
N LYS A 240 29.65 -36.39 50.36
CA LYS A 240 30.85 -36.94 51.00
C LYS A 240 30.80 -36.58 52.47
N ARG A 241 30.54 -37.57 53.30
CA ARG A 241 30.85 -37.50 54.73
C ARG A 241 32.35 -37.49 54.91
N THR A 242 32.89 -36.48 55.53
CA THR A 242 34.22 -36.45 56.14
C THR A 242 34.13 -37.00 57.54
N THR A 243 34.86 -38.07 57.80
CA THR A 243 35.19 -38.58 59.16
C THR A 243 36.66 -38.25 59.41
N LYS A 244 36.85 -37.61 60.55
CA LYS A 244 38.09 -37.25 61.26
C LYS A 244 39.01 -36.29 60.67
#